data_a80f0da060897467d7637ec0505db525
#
_entry.id   a80f0da060897467d7637ec0505db525
#
_cell.length_a   1.000
_cell.length_b   1.000
_cell.length_c   1.000
_cell.angle_alpha   90.00
_cell.angle_beta   90.00
_cell.angle_gamma   90.00
#
_symmetry.space_group_name_H-M   'P 1'
#
loop_
_entity.id
_entity.type
_entity.pdbx_description
1 polymer ?
#
loop_
_entity_poly.entity_id
_entity_poly.type
_entity_poly.pdbx_seq_one_letter_code
_entity_poly.pdbx_strand_id
1 'polypeptide(L)'
;MKRIRTIEVASHPGERIRIAGWLHSLRQMGGINFLVIRDGWGTVQAVAEDEAELTSLLEHESGLESVLSVEGLVVNMPQAPGGVELHDLQIEVITPVTDILPVSLNKRKITANISTLLDHAVVTNRHLERRAILRLSAGVMSAFRSILTARDFTEIQTPKIVASATESGANVFKLDYFGREAYLAQSPQFYKQIMVGVFERVFEVGSVFRAEPHDTTYQRICQPRCRVWIY
;
A
#
# COMPACT_ATOMS: atom_id res chain seq x y z
N MET A 1 -13.24 -10.09 20.75
CA MET A 1 -12.94 -8.65 20.97
C MET A 1 -12.86 -7.91 19.64
N LYS A 2 -13.26 -6.62 19.55
CA LYS A 2 -13.12 -5.82 18.31
C LYS A 2 -11.65 -5.47 18.07
N ARG A 3 -11.18 -5.56 16.82
CA ARG A 3 -9.82 -5.18 16.43
C ARG A 3 -9.61 -3.68 16.54
N ILE A 4 -8.52 -3.24 17.19
CA ILE A 4 -8.02 -1.87 17.24
C ILE A 4 -6.85 -1.71 16.24
N ARG A 5 -6.69 -0.53 15.66
CA ARG A 5 -5.53 -0.22 14.81
C ARG A 5 -4.31 0.10 15.67
N THR A 6 -3.11 -0.22 15.19
CA THR A 6 -1.87 0.05 15.95
C THR A 6 -1.71 1.50 16.35
N ILE A 7 -2.16 2.46 15.53
CA ILE A 7 -2.10 3.90 15.84
C ILE A 7 -3.12 4.35 16.91
N GLU A 8 -4.13 3.54 17.21
CA GLU A 8 -5.19 3.85 18.18
C GLU A 8 -4.88 3.29 19.57
N VAL A 9 -3.88 2.39 19.69
CA VAL A 9 -3.55 1.69 20.93
C VAL A 9 -3.25 2.65 22.08
N ALA A 10 -2.55 3.74 21.84
CA ALA A 10 -2.23 4.75 22.85
C ALA A 10 -3.47 5.44 23.46
N SER A 11 -4.64 5.30 22.86
CA SER A 11 -5.90 5.83 23.38
C SER A 11 -6.63 4.88 24.34
N HIS A 12 -6.07 3.68 24.59
CA HIS A 12 -6.69 2.62 25.40
C HIS A 12 -5.81 2.16 26.57
N PRO A 13 -5.18 3.08 27.36
CA PRO A 13 -4.31 2.68 28.45
C PRO A 13 -5.10 1.93 29.54
N GLY A 14 -4.55 0.80 30.02
CA GLY A 14 -5.19 -0.06 31.02
C GLY A 14 -6.30 -0.97 30.48
N GLU A 15 -6.60 -0.92 29.21
CA GLU A 15 -7.58 -1.80 28.57
C GLU A 15 -6.91 -3.02 27.94
N ARG A 16 -7.62 -4.15 27.95
CA ARG A 16 -7.25 -5.32 27.13
C ARG A 16 -7.82 -5.16 25.75
N ILE A 17 -6.96 -5.18 24.72
CA ILE A 17 -7.35 -4.95 23.34
C ILE A 17 -6.86 -6.08 22.43
N ARG A 18 -7.42 -6.14 21.21
CA ARG A 18 -6.96 -7.02 20.14
C ARG A 18 -6.47 -6.20 18.95
N ILE A 19 -5.25 -6.49 18.53
CA ILE A 19 -4.68 -6.01 17.25
C ILE A 19 -4.47 -7.19 16.31
N ALA A 20 -4.36 -6.92 15.01
CA ALA A 20 -3.93 -7.92 14.03
C ALA A 20 -3.03 -7.26 12.98
N GLY A 21 -1.96 -7.95 12.62
CA GLY A 21 -0.96 -7.41 11.71
C GLY A 21 0.15 -8.40 11.41
N TRP A 22 1.23 -7.91 10.89
CA TRP A 22 2.41 -8.68 10.53
C TRP A 22 3.46 -8.61 11.64
N LEU A 23 4.12 -9.71 11.95
CA LEU A 23 5.30 -9.74 12.82
C LEU A 23 6.45 -9.01 12.13
N HIS A 24 6.67 -7.75 12.50
CA HIS A 24 7.67 -6.90 11.86
C HIS A 24 9.09 -7.15 12.40
N SER A 25 9.21 -7.36 13.70
CA SER A 25 10.46 -7.79 14.34
C SER A 25 10.19 -8.58 15.61
N LEU A 26 11.10 -9.48 15.92
CA LEU A 26 11.17 -10.22 17.17
C LEU A 26 12.60 -10.08 17.68
N ARG A 27 12.78 -9.67 18.94
CA ARG A 27 14.08 -9.52 19.60
C ARG A 27 14.00 -10.14 20.98
N GLN A 28 14.98 -10.96 21.30
CA GLN A 28 15.16 -11.56 22.61
C GLN A 28 16.24 -10.82 23.37
N MET A 29 15.96 -10.36 24.58
CA MET A 29 16.88 -9.64 25.45
C MET A 29 16.68 -10.08 26.91
N GLY A 30 17.64 -10.82 27.48
CA GLY A 30 17.63 -11.15 28.90
C GLY A 30 16.42 -11.96 29.38
N GLY A 31 15.86 -12.83 28.54
CA GLY A 31 14.67 -13.64 28.85
C GLY A 31 13.35 -12.97 28.50
N ILE A 32 13.35 -11.71 28.10
CA ILE A 32 12.17 -10.98 27.63
C ILE A 32 12.17 -10.92 26.11
N ASN A 33 11.02 -11.11 25.50
CA ASN A 33 10.87 -11.07 24.06
C ASN A 33 10.07 -9.82 23.64
N PHE A 34 10.65 -9.01 22.75
CA PHE A 34 10.04 -7.82 22.20
C PHE A 34 9.55 -8.10 20.78
N LEU A 35 8.26 -8.04 20.58
CA LEU A 35 7.61 -8.18 19.29
C LEU A 35 7.18 -6.80 18.81
N VAL A 36 7.43 -6.47 17.54
CA VAL A 36 6.81 -5.32 16.90
C VAL A 36 5.77 -5.84 15.91
N ILE A 37 4.53 -5.50 16.17
CA ILE A 37 3.41 -5.82 15.26
C ILE A 37 3.12 -4.60 14.41
N ARG A 38 3.05 -4.80 13.11
CA ARG A 38 2.77 -3.76 12.13
C ARG A 38 1.45 -4.04 11.43
N ASP A 39 0.62 -3.01 11.31
CA ASP A 39 -0.56 -3.05 10.46
C ASP A 39 -0.48 -2.06 9.29
N GLY A 40 -1.60 -1.81 8.63
CA GLY A 40 -1.71 -0.84 7.55
C GLY A 40 -1.47 0.61 7.99
N TRP A 41 -1.49 0.92 9.27
CA TRP A 41 -1.43 2.30 9.79
C TRP A 41 -0.16 2.62 10.54
N GLY A 42 0.34 1.69 11.37
CA GLY A 42 1.51 1.93 12.20
C GLY A 42 2.15 0.65 12.70
N THR A 43 2.82 0.78 13.83
CA THR A 43 3.46 -0.31 14.57
C THR A 43 3.17 -0.13 16.06
N VAL A 44 3.15 -1.23 16.80
CA VAL A 44 3.11 -1.23 18.26
C VAL A 44 4.05 -2.30 18.80
N GLN A 45 4.69 -2.03 19.90
CA GLN A 45 5.52 -2.99 20.62
C GLN A 45 4.67 -3.83 21.57
N ALA A 46 4.93 -5.14 21.58
CA ALA A 46 4.36 -6.08 22.53
C ALA A 46 5.51 -6.80 23.23
N VAL A 47 5.34 -7.05 24.52
CA VAL A 47 6.35 -7.64 25.39
C VAL A 47 5.84 -8.96 25.91
N ALA A 48 6.53 -10.05 25.55
CA ALA A 48 6.30 -11.38 26.10
C ALA A 48 7.35 -11.63 27.19
N GLU A 49 6.88 -11.72 28.41
CA GLU A 49 7.70 -11.96 29.61
C GLU A 49 7.90 -13.47 29.87
N ASP A 50 7.00 -14.29 29.33
CA ASP A 50 7.07 -15.75 29.42
C ASP A 50 7.17 -16.37 28.00
N GLU A 51 7.96 -17.43 27.85
CA GLU A 51 8.03 -18.22 26.61
C GLU A 51 6.68 -18.86 26.26
N ALA A 52 5.84 -19.12 27.25
CA ALA A 52 4.49 -19.64 27.03
C ALA A 52 3.63 -18.71 26.14
N GLU A 53 3.84 -17.40 26.22
CA GLU A 53 3.16 -16.40 25.37
C GLU A 53 3.57 -16.51 23.88
N LEU A 54 4.72 -17.14 23.61
CA LEU A 54 5.24 -17.34 22.24
C LEU A 54 4.96 -18.73 21.68
N THR A 55 4.31 -19.61 22.43
CA THR A 55 4.08 -21.01 22.05
C THR A 55 3.52 -21.14 20.63
N SER A 56 2.50 -20.34 20.30
CA SER A 56 1.87 -20.34 18.96
C SER A 56 2.84 -19.94 17.85
N LEU A 57 3.79 -19.03 18.09
CA LEU A 57 4.82 -18.66 17.12
C LEU A 57 5.83 -19.79 16.90
N LEU A 58 6.22 -20.46 17.98
CA LEU A 58 7.20 -21.55 17.95
C LEU A 58 6.62 -22.80 17.29
N GLU A 59 5.38 -23.18 17.63
CA GLU A 59 4.69 -24.34 17.05
C GLU A 59 4.50 -24.24 15.53
N HIS A 60 4.31 -23.01 15.03
CA HIS A 60 4.13 -22.76 13.59
C HIS A 60 5.43 -22.36 12.87
N GLU A 61 6.59 -22.40 13.55
CA GLU A 61 7.89 -21.93 13.00
C GLU A 61 7.78 -20.54 12.35
N SER A 62 6.99 -19.65 12.98
CA SER A 62 6.55 -18.38 12.39
C SER A 62 7.68 -17.36 12.30
N GLY A 63 8.14 -17.10 11.10
CA GLY A 63 9.13 -16.06 10.81
C GLY A 63 8.53 -14.65 10.72
N LEU A 64 9.39 -13.69 10.37
CA LEU A 64 8.97 -12.30 10.12
C LEU A 64 7.95 -12.24 9.00
N GLU A 65 7.04 -11.28 9.07
CA GLU A 65 5.88 -11.08 8.18
C GLU A 65 4.77 -12.14 8.34
N SER A 66 4.85 -13.07 9.30
CA SER A 66 3.69 -13.89 9.69
C SER A 66 2.53 -12.99 10.12
N VAL A 67 1.32 -13.39 9.77
CA VAL A 67 0.10 -12.67 10.15
C VAL A 67 -0.37 -13.15 11.50
N LEU A 68 -0.47 -12.23 12.44
CA LEU A 68 -0.81 -12.51 13.84
C LEU A 68 -2.06 -11.75 14.26
N SER A 69 -2.82 -12.37 15.17
CA SER A 69 -3.78 -11.71 16.06
C SER A 69 -3.18 -11.70 17.46
N VAL A 70 -3.07 -10.54 18.06
CA VAL A 70 -2.47 -10.38 19.38
C VAL A 70 -3.46 -9.67 20.29
N GLU A 71 -3.81 -10.31 21.39
CA GLU A 71 -4.55 -9.71 22.49
C GLU A 71 -3.57 -9.39 23.62
N GLY A 72 -3.73 -8.23 24.26
CA GLY A 72 -2.86 -7.82 25.36
C GLY A 72 -3.40 -6.61 26.10
N LEU A 73 -2.85 -6.39 27.30
CA LEU A 73 -3.11 -5.22 28.14
C LEU A 73 -2.24 -4.05 27.67
N VAL A 74 -2.86 -2.89 27.45
CA VAL A 74 -2.13 -1.66 27.09
C VAL A 74 -1.50 -1.04 28.32
N VAL A 75 -0.19 -0.94 28.33
CA VAL A 75 0.60 -0.35 29.43
C VAL A 75 1.28 0.93 28.94
N ASN A 76 1.19 2.01 29.72
CA ASN A 76 1.93 3.23 29.45
C ASN A 76 3.43 3.00 29.66
N MET A 77 4.21 3.19 28.60
CA MET A 77 5.66 3.04 28.62
C MET A 77 6.30 4.16 27.78
N PRO A 78 6.64 5.32 28.38
CA PRO A 78 7.15 6.46 27.63
C PRO A 78 8.42 6.21 26.81
N GLN A 79 9.17 5.16 27.15
CA GLN A 79 10.39 4.74 26.43
C GLN A 79 10.10 3.89 25.19
N ALA A 80 8.89 3.31 25.10
CA ALA A 80 8.48 2.51 23.96
C ALA A 80 8.08 3.37 22.76
N PRO A 81 8.22 2.87 21.52
CA PRO A 81 7.71 3.53 20.35
C PRO A 81 6.20 3.77 20.46
N GLY A 82 5.77 5.03 20.42
CA GLY A 82 4.36 5.40 20.58
C GLY A 82 3.90 5.57 22.03
N GLY A 83 4.80 5.43 23.03
CA GLY A 83 4.52 5.68 24.45
C GLY A 83 3.73 4.58 25.17
N VAL A 84 3.45 3.47 24.48
CA VAL A 84 2.67 2.33 25.01
C VAL A 84 3.23 0.99 24.54
N GLU A 85 2.98 -0.05 25.33
CA GLU A 85 3.27 -1.44 25.00
C GLU A 85 2.08 -2.34 25.30
N LEU A 86 2.04 -3.52 24.69
CA LEU A 86 1.11 -4.58 25.03
C LEU A 86 1.82 -5.61 25.88
N HIS A 87 1.23 -5.95 27.02
CA HIS A 87 1.68 -6.98 27.95
C HIS A 87 0.61 -8.06 28.13
N ASP A 88 0.94 -9.16 28.82
CA ASP A 88 0.04 -10.30 29.08
C ASP A 88 -0.61 -10.77 27.76
N LEU A 89 0.25 -11.28 26.88
CA LEU A 89 -0.08 -11.52 25.48
C LEU A 89 -0.80 -12.86 25.30
N GLN A 90 -1.79 -12.85 24.41
CA GLN A 90 -2.35 -14.03 23.77
C GLN A 90 -2.14 -13.90 22.27
N ILE A 91 -1.29 -14.76 21.71
CA ILE A 91 -0.88 -14.69 20.30
C ILE A 91 -1.50 -15.86 19.54
N GLU A 92 -2.24 -15.54 18.50
CA GLU A 92 -2.77 -16.48 17.51
C GLU A 92 -2.08 -16.25 16.18
N VAL A 93 -1.49 -17.30 15.60
CA VAL A 93 -0.91 -17.27 14.25
C VAL A 93 -2.00 -17.53 13.24
N ILE A 94 -2.36 -16.50 12.46
CA ILE A 94 -3.38 -16.61 11.40
C ILE A 94 -2.77 -17.22 10.13
N THR A 95 -1.56 -16.77 9.78
CA THR A 95 -0.83 -17.29 8.62
C THR A 95 0.67 -17.25 8.92
N PRO A 96 1.32 -18.37 9.05
CA PRO A 96 2.76 -18.43 9.27
C PRO A 96 3.54 -18.11 7.98
N VAL A 97 4.73 -17.54 8.15
CA VAL A 97 5.75 -17.43 7.11
C VAL A 97 6.95 -18.23 7.57
N THR A 98 7.22 -19.33 6.89
CA THR A 98 8.31 -20.26 7.21
C THR A 98 9.53 -20.03 6.32
N ASP A 99 9.36 -19.40 5.17
CA ASP A 99 10.42 -19.10 4.23
C ASP A 99 11.19 -17.82 4.57
N ILE A 100 12.45 -17.77 4.13
CA ILE A 100 13.29 -16.59 4.26
C ILE A 100 12.77 -15.49 3.31
N LEU A 101 12.52 -14.30 3.86
CA LEU A 101 12.12 -13.16 3.06
C LEU A 101 13.21 -12.75 2.06
N PRO A 102 12.87 -12.49 0.79
CA PRO A 102 13.83 -12.08 -0.24
C PRO A 102 14.49 -10.72 0.08
N VAL A 103 13.84 -9.90 0.91
CA VAL A 103 14.33 -8.59 1.33
C VAL A 103 13.94 -8.33 2.78
N SER A 104 14.87 -7.82 3.58
CA SER A 104 14.60 -7.44 4.98
C SER A 104 13.72 -6.19 5.04
N LEU A 105 12.50 -6.32 5.60
CA LEU A 105 11.53 -5.24 5.71
C LEU A 105 11.64 -4.45 7.02
N ASN A 106 12.32 -4.99 8.02
CA ASN A 106 12.47 -4.40 9.36
C ASN A 106 13.66 -3.45 9.49
N LYS A 107 14.41 -3.22 8.42
CA LYS A 107 15.50 -2.24 8.37
C LYS A 107 14.97 -0.85 8.02
N ARG A 108 15.65 0.19 8.48
CA ARG A 108 15.28 1.59 8.19
C ARG A 108 15.30 1.90 6.69
N LYS A 109 16.26 1.33 5.95
CA LYS A 109 16.37 1.46 4.50
C LYS A 109 16.36 0.08 3.84
N ILE A 110 15.66 -0.02 2.74
CA ILE A 110 15.66 -1.23 1.92
C ILE A 110 16.86 -1.18 0.97
N THR A 111 17.74 -2.17 1.09
CA THR A 111 18.96 -2.26 0.27
C THR A 111 18.81 -3.40 -0.73
N ALA A 112 18.09 -3.16 -1.80
CA ALA A 112 17.95 -4.09 -2.90
C ALA A 112 17.97 -3.32 -4.23
N ASN A 113 18.40 -3.95 -5.31
CA ASN A 113 18.34 -3.36 -6.63
C ASN A 113 16.87 -3.26 -7.12
N ILE A 114 16.64 -2.44 -8.13
CA ILE A 114 15.28 -2.16 -8.61
C ILE A 114 14.58 -3.41 -9.17
N SER A 115 15.32 -4.33 -9.79
CA SER A 115 14.79 -5.59 -10.29
C SER A 115 14.22 -6.42 -9.13
N THR A 116 15.01 -6.68 -8.10
CA THR A 116 14.58 -7.40 -6.89
C THR A 116 13.37 -6.74 -6.22
N LEU A 117 13.36 -5.39 -6.17
CA LEU A 117 12.23 -4.65 -5.58
C LEU A 117 10.94 -4.85 -6.36
N LEU A 118 11.00 -4.96 -7.67
CA LEU A 118 9.86 -5.14 -8.55
C LEU A 118 9.42 -6.61 -8.62
N ASP A 119 10.35 -7.54 -8.72
CA ASP A 119 10.07 -8.98 -8.74
C ASP A 119 9.36 -9.44 -7.46
N HIS A 120 9.72 -8.84 -6.33
CA HIS A 120 9.13 -9.10 -5.02
C HIS A 120 8.21 -7.97 -4.53
N ALA A 121 7.53 -7.27 -5.43
CA ALA A 121 6.73 -6.09 -5.11
C ALA A 121 5.64 -6.34 -4.05
N VAL A 122 5.07 -7.54 -3.99
CA VAL A 122 4.09 -7.96 -2.98
C VAL A 122 4.65 -7.83 -1.55
N VAL A 123 5.92 -8.13 -1.37
CA VAL A 123 6.61 -8.03 -0.08
C VAL A 123 7.23 -6.65 0.08
N THR A 124 8.01 -6.19 -0.89
CA THR A 124 8.81 -4.96 -0.78
C THR A 124 7.97 -3.71 -0.62
N ASN A 125 6.75 -3.65 -1.19
CA ASN A 125 5.83 -2.53 -0.98
C ASN A 125 5.28 -2.43 0.46
N ARG A 126 5.48 -3.45 1.30
CA ARG A 126 5.16 -3.39 2.73
C ARG A 126 6.18 -2.58 3.53
N HIS A 127 7.39 -2.36 2.98
CA HIS A 127 8.41 -1.53 3.63
C HIS A 127 7.89 -0.11 3.85
N LEU A 128 8.21 0.48 5.01
CA LEU A 128 7.66 1.78 5.45
C LEU A 128 7.90 2.89 4.43
N GLU A 129 9.11 2.97 3.88
CA GLU A 129 9.49 3.99 2.88
C GLU A 129 8.68 3.84 1.58
N ARG A 130 8.56 2.62 1.04
CA ARG A 130 7.77 2.38 -0.19
C ARG A 130 6.29 2.60 0.03
N ARG A 131 5.77 2.16 1.17
CA ARG A 131 4.39 2.41 1.58
C ARG A 131 4.09 3.91 1.71
N ALA A 132 5.04 4.70 2.24
CA ALA A 132 4.90 6.15 2.33
C ALA A 132 4.76 6.81 0.96
N ILE A 133 5.53 6.37 -0.05
CA ILE A 133 5.41 6.84 -1.44
C ILE A 133 3.99 6.58 -1.99
N LEU A 134 3.48 5.36 -1.80
CA LEU A 134 2.13 5.01 -2.27
C LEU A 134 1.04 5.82 -1.56
N ARG A 135 1.18 6.08 -0.26
CA ARG A 135 0.27 6.94 0.50
C ARG A 135 0.32 8.39 0.05
N LEU A 136 1.52 8.91 -0.21
CA LEU A 136 1.69 10.27 -0.74
C LEU A 136 1.01 10.40 -2.11
N SER A 137 1.20 9.42 -3.00
CA SER A 137 0.54 9.39 -4.30
C SER A 137 -0.99 9.39 -4.17
N ALA A 138 -1.55 8.56 -3.27
CA ALA A 138 -2.99 8.55 -3.00
C ALA A 138 -3.48 9.89 -2.44
N GLY A 139 -2.71 10.51 -1.54
CA GLY A 139 -3.01 11.83 -0.98
C GLY A 139 -3.04 12.93 -2.04
N VAL A 140 -2.08 12.93 -2.95
CA VAL A 140 -2.03 13.87 -4.08
C VAL A 140 -3.27 13.73 -4.97
N MET A 141 -3.65 12.51 -5.33
CA MET A 141 -4.86 12.28 -6.14
C MET A 141 -6.14 12.72 -5.43
N SER A 142 -6.25 12.46 -4.13
CA SER A 142 -7.39 12.88 -3.31
C SER A 142 -7.48 14.40 -3.20
N ALA A 143 -6.37 15.08 -2.89
CA ALA A 143 -6.30 16.53 -2.79
C ALA A 143 -6.66 17.20 -4.14
N PHE A 144 -6.16 16.64 -5.23
CA PHE A 144 -6.46 17.12 -6.57
C PHE A 144 -7.98 17.10 -6.86
N ARG A 145 -8.63 15.96 -6.61
CA ARG A 145 -10.08 15.84 -6.76
C ARG A 145 -10.83 16.84 -5.89
N SER A 146 -10.45 16.94 -4.61
CA SER A 146 -11.09 17.86 -3.67
C SER A 146 -10.99 19.32 -4.13
N ILE A 147 -9.82 19.74 -4.62
CA ILE A 147 -9.59 21.13 -5.08
C ILE A 147 -10.43 21.44 -6.32
N LEU A 148 -10.51 20.52 -7.28
CA LEU A 148 -11.27 20.75 -8.51
C LEU A 148 -12.78 20.70 -8.27
N THR A 149 -13.26 19.75 -7.48
CA THR A 149 -14.66 19.67 -7.10
C THR A 149 -15.11 20.93 -6.34
N ALA A 150 -14.27 21.47 -5.45
CA ALA A 150 -14.53 22.72 -4.75
C ALA A 150 -14.53 23.97 -5.66
N ARG A 151 -14.11 23.83 -6.92
CA ARG A 151 -14.11 24.86 -7.97
C ARG A 151 -15.13 24.59 -9.07
N ASP A 152 -16.13 23.77 -8.77
CA ASP A 152 -17.23 23.42 -9.68
C ASP A 152 -16.79 22.66 -10.95
N PHE A 153 -15.66 21.94 -10.88
CA PHE A 153 -15.31 21.01 -11.94
C PHE A 153 -16.02 19.66 -11.75
N THR A 154 -16.54 19.12 -12.83
CA THR A 154 -17.17 17.79 -12.88
C THR A 154 -16.13 16.73 -13.25
N GLU A 155 -15.97 15.68 -12.41
CA GLU A 155 -15.14 14.53 -12.76
C GLU A 155 -15.84 13.66 -13.79
N ILE A 156 -15.19 13.40 -14.92
CA ILE A 156 -15.69 12.55 -15.99
C ILE A 156 -14.83 11.29 -16.13
N GLN A 157 -15.40 10.25 -16.72
CA GLN A 157 -14.72 9.03 -17.08
C GLN A 157 -14.84 8.79 -18.59
N THR A 158 -13.72 8.59 -19.26
CA THR A 158 -13.67 8.41 -20.71
C THR A 158 -13.26 6.98 -21.08
N PRO A 159 -13.72 6.45 -22.24
CA PRO A 159 -13.30 5.15 -22.75
C PRO A 159 -11.78 5.07 -22.89
N LYS A 160 -11.20 3.92 -22.50
CA LYS A 160 -9.75 3.64 -22.61
C LYS A 160 -9.42 2.74 -23.79
N ILE A 161 -10.41 2.09 -24.39
CA ILE A 161 -10.31 1.40 -25.69
C ILE A 161 -11.10 2.24 -26.68
N VAL A 162 -10.46 2.63 -27.77
CA VAL A 162 -11.02 3.54 -28.77
C VAL A 162 -10.83 2.98 -30.18
N ALA A 163 -11.69 3.39 -31.11
CA ALA A 163 -11.70 2.88 -32.47
C ALA A 163 -10.56 3.48 -33.35
N SER A 164 -9.96 4.59 -32.92
CA SER A 164 -8.87 5.25 -33.65
C SER A 164 -7.86 5.86 -32.70
N ALA A 165 -6.62 6.08 -33.18
CA ALA A 165 -5.61 6.81 -32.43
C ALA A 165 -6.10 8.23 -32.10
N THR A 166 -5.91 8.68 -30.87
CA THR A 166 -6.41 9.97 -30.38
C THR A 166 -5.42 11.11 -30.55
N GLU A 167 -4.16 10.82 -30.84
CA GLU A 167 -3.10 11.82 -31.12
C GLU A 167 -2.32 11.39 -32.37
N SER A 168 -2.09 12.34 -33.28
CA SER A 168 -1.24 12.13 -34.48
C SER A 168 0.24 12.09 -34.10
N GLY A 169 1.01 11.19 -34.70
CA GLY A 169 2.49 11.15 -34.63
C GLY A 169 3.08 10.41 -33.42
N ALA A 170 2.30 9.90 -32.48
CA ALA A 170 2.80 9.08 -31.38
C ALA A 170 2.53 7.59 -31.62
N ASN A 171 3.45 6.72 -31.18
CA ASN A 171 3.24 5.29 -31.21
C ASN A 171 2.05 4.89 -30.33
N VAL A 172 1.20 4.00 -30.84
CA VAL A 172 -0.04 3.55 -30.19
C VAL A 172 0.05 2.06 -29.85
N PHE A 173 -0.61 1.67 -28.79
CA PHE A 173 -0.89 0.26 -28.52
C PHE A 173 -2.12 -0.16 -29.30
N LYS A 174 -1.93 -1.05 -30.26
CA LYS A 174 -3.00 -1.68 -31.04
C LYS A 174 -3.45 -2.94 -30.33
N LEU A 175 -4.75 -3.23 -30.38
CA LEU A 175 -5.36 -4.46 -29.85
C LEU A 175 -6.30 -5.03 -30.91
N ASP A 176 -6.47 -6.35 -30.86
CA ASP A 176 -7.62 -7.01 -31.50
C ASP A 176 -8.82 -6.98 -30.54
N TYR A 177 -9.89 -6.32 -30.95
CA TYR A 177 -11.14 -6.25 -30.23
C TYR A 177 -12.22 -6.98 -31.01
N PHE A 178 -12.36 -8.27 -30.73
CA PHE A 178 -13.33 -9.16 -31.43
C PHE A 178 -13.22 -9.10 -32.97
N GLY A 179 -12.00 -9.23 -33.50
CA GLY A 179 -11.72 -9.20 -34.94
C GLY A 179 -11.73 -7.79 -35.56
N ARG A 180 -11.78 -6.75 -34.73
CA ARG A 180 -11.65 -5.34 -35.17
C ARG A 180 -10.42 -4.71 -34.54
N GLU A 181 -9.71 -3.86 -35.29
CA GLU A 181 -8.60 -3.10 -34.77
C GLU A 181 -9.12 -2.03 -33.79
N ALA A 182 -8.57 -1.99 -32.58
CA ALA A 182 -8.81 -0.98 -31.57
C ALA A 182 -7.47 -0.48 -31.00
N TYR A 183 -7.52 0.60 -30.21
CA TYR A 183 -6.34 1.26 -29.66
C TYR A 183 -6.55 1.60 -28.19
N LEU A 184 -5.46 1.57 -27.41
CA LEU A 184 -5.48 2.17 -26.08
C LEU A 184 -5.42 3.70 -26.20
N ALA A 185 -6.28 4.39 -25.47
CA ALA A 185 -6.40 5.84 -25.51
C ALA A 185 -5.13 6.54 -25.01
N GLN A 186 -4.55 7.41 -25.84
CA GLN A 186 -3.38 8.23 -25.50
C GLN A 186 -3.77 9.48 -24.71
N SER A 187 -4.93 10.03 -24.99
CA SER A 187 -5.53 11.15 -24.24
C SER A 187 -7.05 11.13 -24.33
N PRO A 188 -7.76 11.71 -23.38
CA PRO A 188 -9.22 11.84 -23.41
C PRO A 188 -9.69 13.14 -24.10
N GLN A 189 -8.85 13.80 -24.90
CA GLN A 189 -9.09 15.18 -25.36
C GLN A 189 -10.42 15.35 -26.11
N PHE A 190 -10.76 14.46 -27.02
CA PHE A 190 -12.03 14.52 -27.77
C PHE A 190 -13.25 14.47 -26.84
N TYR A 191 -13.27 13.52 -25.91
CA TYR A 191 -14.37 13.40 -24.95
C TYR A 191 -14.46 14.60 -24.01
N LYS A 192 -13.31 15.16 -23.60
CA LYS A 192 -13.32 16.37 -22.76
C LYS A 192 -13.90 17.58 -23.49
N GLN A 193 -13.57 17.75 -24.78
CA GLN A 193 -14.18 18.83 -25.57
C GLN A 193 -15.70 18.71 -25.63
N ILE A 194 -16.23 17.50 -25.81
CA ILE A 194 -17.67 17.23 -25.78
C ILE A 194 -18.24 17.59 -24.41
N MET A 195 -17.60 17.13 -23.33
CA MET A 195 -18.09 17.29 -21.97
C MET A 195 -17.98 18.72 -21.44
N VAL A 196 -17.05 19.53 -21.95
CA VAL A 196 -17.02 20.99 -21.68
C VAL A 196 -18.29 21.65 -22.22
N GLY A 197 -18.80 21.23 -23.38
CA GLY A 197 -20.08 21.71 -23.89
C GLY A 197 -21.30 21.31 -23.04
N VAL A 198 -21.13 20.34 -22.12
CA VAL A 198 -22.19 19.86 -21.22
C VAL A 198 -22.08 20.47 -19.82
N PHE A 199 -20.86 20.52 -19.27
CA PHE A 199 -20.59 20.85 -17.86
C PHE A 199 -19.75 22.13 -17.69
N GLU A 200 -19.30 22.78 -18.75
CA GLU A 200 -18.40 23.94 -18.78
C GLU A 200 -17.00 23.64 -18.23
N ARG A 201 -16.89 22.97 -17.09
CA ARG A 201 -15.63 22.62 -16.40
C ARG A 201 -15.58 21.14 -16.12
N VAL A 202 -14.57 20.47 -16.68
CA VAL A 202 -14.40 19.03 -16.49
C VAL A 202 -12.98 18.66 -16.18
N PHE A 203 -12.80 17.56 -15.46
CA PHE A 203 -11.49 16.93 -15.26
C PHE A 203 -11.63 15.41 -15.28
N GLU A 204 -10.50 14.75 -15.49
CA GLU A 204 -10.39 13.30 -15.39
C GLU A 204 -9.11 12.95 -14.66
N VAL A 205 -9.21 12.00 -13.72
CA VAL A 205 -8.09 11.31 -13.11
C VAL A 205 -8.11 9.86 -13.58
N GLY A 206 -7.29 9.53 -14.56
CA GLY A 206 -7.33 8.22 -15.18
C GLY A 206 -6.04 7.86 -15.91
N SER A 207 -5.94 6.59 -16.31
CA SER A 207 -4.80 6.07 -17.06
C SER A 207 -4.87 6.51 -18.52
N VAL A 208 -3.71 6.84 -19.10
CA VAL A 208 -3.50 7.02 -20.51
C VAL A 208 -2.29 6.20 -20.97
N PHE A 209 -2.25 5.80 -22.22
CA PHE A 209 -1.31 4.83 -22.74
C PHE A 209 -0.53 5.43 -23.89
N ARG A 210 0.80 5.46 -23.77
CA ARG A 210 1.69 5.88 -24.84
C ARG A 210 2.74 4.81 -25.09
N ALA A 211 2.87 4.35 -26.31
CA ALA A 211 3.86 3.35 -26.73
C ALA A 211 5.22 4.01 -26.93
N GLU A 212 5.77 4.62 -25.89
CA GLU A 212 7.09 5.23 -25.90
C GLU A 212 8.16 4.18 -25.58
N PRO A 213 9.34 4.20 -26.24
CA PRO A 213 10.45 3.33 -25.85
C PRO A 213 10.96 3.75 -24.47
N HIS A 214 11.20 2.76 -23.61
CA HIS A 214 11.78 2.96 -22.27
C HIS A 214 12.99 2.06 -22.10
N ASP A 215 14.00 2.54 -21.40
CA ASP A 215 15.24 1.82 -21.14
C ASP A 215 15.08 0.69 -20.13
N THR A 216 13.98 0.66 -19.37
CA THR A 216 13.71 -0.37 -18.38
C THR A 216 12.68 -1.40 -18.84
N THR A 217 12.98 -2.68 -18.69
CA THR A 217 12.10 -3.82 -19.04
C THR A 217 10.71 -3.72 -18.43
N TYR A 218 10.60 -3.17 -17.22
CA TYR A 218 9.36 -3.07 -16.44
C TYR A 218 8.43 -1.93 -16.88
N GLN A 219 8.91 -0.97 -17.67
CA GLN A 219 8.09 0.14 -18.13
C GLN A 219 7.44 -0.10 -19.51
N ARG A 220 7.78 -1.21 -20.18
CA ARG A 220 7.26 -1.52 -21.51
C ARG A 220 5.77 -1.86 -21.56
N ILE A 221 5.15 -2.25 -20.45
CA ILE A 221 3.82 -2.87 -20.51
C ILE A 221 2.68 -1.96 -20.03
N CYS A 222 2.87 -0.99 -19.21
CA CYS A 222 1.85 0.00 -18.81
C CYS A 222 2.47 0.98 -17.84
N GLN A 223 2.75 2.18 -18.29
CA GLN A 223 2.70 3.29 -17.35
C GLN A 223 1.28 3.83 -17.34
N PRO A 224 0.47 3.54 -16.32
CA PRO A 224 -0.63 4.41 -16.00
C PRO A 224 0.01 5.72 -15.50
N ARG A 225 0.38 6.60 -16.40
CA ARG A 225 0.60 7.99 -16.02
C ARG A 225 -0.79 8.52 -15.68
N CYS A 226 -1.07 8.67 -14.39
CA CYS A 226 -2.18 9.50 -13.98
C CYS A 226 -1.90 10.91 -14.50
N ARG A 227 -2.34 11.19 -15.71
CA ARG A 227 -2.37 12.56 -16.21
C ARG A 227 -3.66 13.17 -15.72
N VAL A 228 -3.48 14.25 -15.03
CA VAL A 228 -4.56 15.12 -14.65
C VAL A 228 -4.75 16.11 -15.79
N TRP A 229 -5.96 16.15 -16.31
CA TRP A 229 -6.35 17.07 -17.36
C TRP A 229 -7.44 17.98 -16.84
N ILE A 230 -7.24 19.28 -16.99
CA ILE A 230 -8.18 20.33 -16.66
C ILE A 230 -8.50 21.07 -17.96
N TYR A 231 -9.76 21.37 -18.17
CA TYR A 231 -10.25 22.34 -19.15
C TYR A 231 -11.31 23.22 -18.51
#